data_d4048b5deeeca2fc38ce8b32301f0206
#
_entry.id   d4048b5deeeca2fc38ce8b32301f0206
#
_cell.length_a   1.000
_cell.length_b   1.000
_cell.length_c   1.000
_cell.angle_alpha   90.00
_cell.angle_beta   90.00
_cell.angle_gamma   90.00
#
_symmetry.space_group_name_H-M   'P 1'
#
loop_
_entity.id
_entity.type
_entity.pdbx_description
1 polymer ?
#
loop_
_entity_poly.entity_id
_entity_poly.type
_entity_poly.pdbx_seq_one_letter_code
_entity_poly.pdbx_strand_id
1 'polypeptide(L)'
;MRFSIFLFAFLQFSVFQLSGQQDDIVKNYGVTSALHKSNIGKIIFTSKYIPLTDLRAQDFLDRYELTNRSDLFITVFMANSITNYMHFIAPELSSAELVKTGNYQFSLFVDNQLIYKSNLMPGAPYTKIQDSATTINKPLIDNKSQNGLWSQSFWNRFMNKGGDSVLTEGKHTLKMEIRPYVKTADEVKTGKIIASGSVNLLVHRKPEIDITKIHLTKVKPYNGFIVSSENYNTDLIKTLKGNIEEGVFKNISSLVVIKKGKLLIEEYFNGETRDSLHDPRSAGKSFSSAIAGIAESEGYLKNEGQTLKEFYNIKSYNNYSSSKENVSIKDLLTMSSVLDGDDDDYNSPGNEENMYPSADWVKFTLDLPVNLTRPQGEWHYFTAGVVLLGDILNKSVPGGLEKYADEKLFKPLAISRYKWQYTPQMVANTAGGIRMNALDFAKFGQLYKNGGKWNEKQVIPEAWVSKTFIKYKAIPGRKDEFYGYLFWNKKYTVKDKAYETF
;
A
#
# COMPACT_ATOMS: atom_id res chain seq x y z
N MET A 1 -16.71 57.33 -53.01
CA MET A 1 -17.25 57.11 -51.69
C MET A 1 -16.80 55.72 -51.21
N ARG A 2 -15.79 55.68 -50.34
CA ARG A 2 -15.31 54.44 -49.74
C ARG A 2 -15.67 54.49 -48.26
N PHE A 3 -16.53 53.61 -47.79
CA PHE A 3 -16.80 53.44 -46.38
C PHE A 3 -15.87 52.35 -45.84
N SER A 4 -15.00 52.72 -44.91
CA SER A 4 -14.20 51.82 -44.09
C SER A 4 -15.00 51.49 -42.83
N ILE A 5 -15.29 50.21 -42.65
CA ILE A 5 -15.91 49.67 -41.40
C ILE A 5 -14.77 49.28 -40.46
N PHE A 6 -14.64 49.98 -39.35
CA PHE A 6 -13.77 49.60 -38.24
C PHE A 6 -14.55 48.60 -37.35
N LEU A 7 -13.99 47.37 -37.28
CA LEU A 7 -14.48 46.36 -36.39
C LEU A 7 -13.82 46.52 -35.01
N PHE A 8 -14.58 46.98 -34.02
CA PHE A 8 -14.14 47.01 -32.64
C PHE A 8 -14.36 45.60 -32.02
N ALA A 9 -13.26 44.94 -31.72
CA ALA A 9 -13.29 43.72 -30.92
C ALA A 9 -13.46 44.08 -29.44
N PHE A 10 -14.63 43.83 -28.92
CA PHE A 10 -14.87 43.90 -27.47
C PHE A 10 -14.27 42.68 -26.79
N LEU A 11 -13.14 42.85 -26.11
CA LEU A 11 -12.67 41.87 -25.11
C LEU A 11 -13.62 41.95 -23.91
N GLN A 12 -14.50 40.98 -23.78
CA GLN A 12 -15.25 40.77 -22.54
C GLN A 12 -14.31 40.23 -21.45
N PHE A 13 -13.84 41.10 -20.59
CA PHE A 13 -13.33 40.71 -19.29
C PHE A 13 -14.52 40.21 -18.45
N SER A 14 -14.62 38.90 -18.29
CA SER A 14 -15.54 38.29 -17.33
C SER A 14 -15.04 38.63 -15.92
N VAL A 15 -15.58 39.71 -15.35
CA VAL A 15 -15.48 40.00 -13.92
C VAL A 15 -16.26 38.90 -13.22
N PHE A 16 -15.56 37.97 -12.57
CA PHE A 16 -16.19 37.04 -11.65
C PHE A 16 -16.77 37.87 -10.49
N GLN A 17 -18.07 38.14 -10.56
CA GLN A 17 -18.81 38.59 -9.40
C GLN A 17 -18.78 37.49 -8.33
N LEU A 18 -18.18 37.81 -7.20
CA LEU A 18 -18.35 37.07 -5.95
C LEU A 18 -19.83 37.10 -5.57
N SER A 19 -20.56 36.06 -5.93
CA SER A 19 -21.91 35.84 -5.41
C SER A 19 -21.80 35.42 -3.94
N GLY A 20 -22.46 36.15 -3.06
CA GLY A 20 -22.84 35.81 -1.70
C GLY A 20 -21.80 35.07 -0.86
N GLN A 21 -21.14 35.75 0.04
CA GLN A 21 -20.33 35.16 1.11
C GLN A 21 -21.24 34.22 1.93
N GLN A 22 -21.18 32.94 1.65
CA GLN A 22 -21.68 31.95 2.58
C GLN A 22 -20.66 31.93 3.74
N ASP A 23 -21.11 32.09 4.96
CA ASP A 23 -20.23 32.23 6.13
C ASP A 23 -19.35 30.97 6.27
N ASP A 24 -18.05 31.15 6.51
CA ASP A 24 -17.13 30.07 6.80
C ASP A 24 -17.57 29.35 8.08
N ILE A 25 -17.78 28.01 7.98
CA ILE A 25 -18.21 27.20 9.12
C ILE A 25 -17.07 26.94 10.13
N VAL A 26 -15.82 27.04 9.66
CA VAL A 26 -14.62 26.90 10.49
C VAL A 26 -13.62 28.01 10.20
N LYS A 27 -12.85 28.38 11.21
CA LYS A 27 -11.76 29.34 11.06
C LYS A 27 -10.56 28.68 10.41
N ASN A 28 -10.08 29.26 9.29
CA ASN A 28 -8.90 28.80 8.57
C ASN A 28 -7.71 29.75 8.70
N TYR A 29 -6.55 29.40 8.15
CA TYR A 29 -5.34 30.24 8.16
C TYR A 29 -5.43 31.44 7.21
N GLY A 30 -6.41 31.47 6.29
CA GLY A 30 -6.54 32.51 5.27
C GLY A 30 -5.38 32.51 4.27
N VAL A 31 -5.24 33.61 3.57
CA VAL A 31 -4.17 33.89 2.63
C VAL A 31 -2.94 34.39 3.36
N THR A 32 -1.88 33.58 3.45
CA THR A 32 -0.75 33.78 4.37
C THR A 32 0.35 34.71 3.83
N SER A 33 0.41 34.94 2.51
CA SER A 33 1.48 35.75 1.89
C SER A 33 1.03 36.36 0.56
N ALA A 34 1.80 37.31 0.02
CA ALA A 34 1.60 37.84 -1.33
C ALA A 34 1.71 36.76 -2.41
N LEU A 35 2.68 35.82 -2.23
CA LEU A 35 2.83 34.68 -3.12
C LEU A 35 1.58 33.78 -3.10
N HIS A 36 1.02 33.53 -1.93
CA HIS A 36 -0.22 32.78 -1.79
C HIS A 36 -1.35 33.49 -2.56
N LYS A 37 -1.54 34.78 -2.29
CA LYS A 37 -2.61 35.60 -2.91
C LYS A 37 -2.56 35.54 -4.44
N SER A 38 -1.37 35.66 -5.04
CA SER A 38 -1.19 35.67 -6.50
C SER A 38 -1.33 34.28 -7.16
N ASN A 39 -1.37 33.21 -6.36
CA ASN A 39 -1.43 31.84 -6.84
C ASN A 39 -2.67 31.06 -6.37
N ILE A 40 -3.65 31.72 -5.76
CA ILE A 40 -4.93 31.07 -5.40
C ILE A 40 -5.51 30.35 -6.62
N GLY A 41 -5.91 29.09 -6.44
CA GLY A 41 -6.44 28.24 -7.51
C GLY A 41 -5.38 27.51 -8.33
N LYS A 42 -4.09 27.66 -7.99
CA LYS A 42 -3.00 27.00 -8.71
C LYS A 42 -2.39 25.87 -7.90
N ILE A 43 -1.96 24.84 -8.62
CA ILE A 43 -1.02 23.83 -8.19
C ILE A 43 0.29 24.11 -8.88
N ILE A 44 1.36 24.31 -8.12
CA ILE A 44 2.71 24.50 -8.66
C ILE A 44 3.55 23.27 -8.36
N PHE A 45 4.59 23.06 -9.17
CA PHE A 45 5.51 21.94 -9.05
C PHE A 45 6.90 22.45 -8.72
N THR A 46 7.63 21.71 -7.85
CA THR A 46 9.04 21.96 -7.52
C THR A 46 9.82 20.65 -7.51
N SER A 47 11.14 20.69 -7.78
CA SER A 47 12.01 19.50 -7.81
C SER A 47 12.46 19.03 -6.43
N LYS A 48 12.18 19.81 -5.37
CA LYS A 48 12.52 19.50 -3.99
C LYS A 48 11.49 20.11 -3.04
N TYR A 49 11.45 19.61 -1.81
CA TYR A 49 10.68 20.28 -0.76
C TYR A 49 11.26 21.67 -0.48
N ILE A 50 10.39 22.69 -0.51
CA ILE A 50 10.71 24.06 -0.14
C ILE A 50 9.66 24.52 0.87
N PRO A 51 10.04 24.94 2.09
CA PRO A 51 9.12 25.53 3.04
C PRO A 51 8.38 26.71 2.42
N LEU A 52 7.11 26.92 2.75
CA LEU A 52 6.29 28.02 2.18
C LEU A 52 6.89 29.40 2.42
N THR A 53 7.62 29.59 3.52
CA THR A 53 8.33 30.83 3.85
C THR A 53 9.49 31.14 2.87
N ASP A 54 10.08 30.12 2.30
CA ASP A 54 11.27 30.21 1.45
C ASP A 54 10.94 30.06 -0.04
N LEU A 55 9.72 29.61 -0.35
CA LEU A 55 9.24 29.39 -1.71
C LEU A 55 9.13 30.72 -2.47
N ARG A 56 9.66 30.74 -3.70
CA ARG A 56 9.65 31.89 -4.60
C ARG A 56 9.15 31.48 -5.98
N ALA A 57 8.66 32.42 -6.78
CA ALA A 57 8.13 32.16 -8.13
C ALA A 57 9.17 31.52 -9.06
N GLN A 58 10.44 31.78 -8.88
CA GLN A 58 11.53 31.19 -9.65
C GLN A 58 11.75 29.69 -9.38
N ASP A 59 11.18 29.15 -8.28
CA ASP A 59 11.26 27.75 -7.94
C ASP A 59 10.19 26.92 -8.67
N PHE A 60 9.24 27.59 -9.34
CA PHE A 60 8.13 26.94 -10.04
C PHE A 60 8.62 26.31 -11.33
N LEU A 61 8.28 25.03 -11.53
CA LEU A 61 8.67 24.28 -12.71
C LEU A 61 7.61 24.39 -13.81
N ASP A 62 8.01 24.92 -14.97
CA ASP A 62 7.26 24.80 -16.22
C ASP A 62 7.66 23.54 -16.99
N ARG A 63 8.88 23.04 -16.77
CA ARG A 63 9.46 21.85 -17.37
C ARG A 63 10.21 21.03 -16.34
N TYR A 64 10.18 19.72 -16.48
CA TYR A 64 10.88 18.82 -15.58
C TYR A 64 11.34 17.55 -16.31
N GLU A 65 12.57 17.10 -16.05
CA GLU A 65 13.07 15.81 -16.53
C GLU A 65 12.68 14.72 -15.52
N LEU A 66 11.81 13.82 -15.95
CA LEU A 66 11.31 12.73 -15.13
C LEU A 66 12.10 11.45 -15.41
N THR A 67 12.97 11.10 -14.48
CA THR A 67 13.72 9.84 -14.45
C THR A 67 13.17 8.90 -13.39
N ASN A 68 13.72 7.70 -13.29
CA ASN A 68 13.37 6.77 -12.21
C ASN A 68 13.79 7.25 -10.81
N ARG A 69 14.68 8.26 -10.72
CA ARG A 69 15.20 8.82 -9.48
C ARG A 69 14.71 10.23 -9.18
N SER A 70 13.85 10.76 -10.00
CA SER A 70 13.32 12.12 -9.83
C SER A 70 12.41 12.23 -8.63
N ASP A 71 12.53 13.32 -7.89
CA ASP A 71 11.57 13.76 -6.89
C ASP A 71 10.73 14.89 -7.48
N LEU A 72 9.44 14.92 -7.18
CA LEU A 72 8.55 15.98 -7.62
C LEU A 72 7.59 16.35 -6.51
N PHE A 73 7.51 17.64 -6.18
CA PHE A 73 6.68 18.16 -5.10
C PHE A 73 5.59 19.06 -5.67
N ILE A 74 4.49 19.14 -4.95
CA ILE A 74 3.40 20.07 -5.26
C ILE A 74 3.18 21.05 -4.13
N THR A 75 2.88 22.29 -4.49
CA THR A 75 2.27 23.26 -3.58
C THR A 75 0.94 23.70 -4.17
N VAL A 76 -0.12 23.57 -3.38
CA VAL A 76 -1.47 23.97 -3.74
C VAL A 76 -1.81 25.22 -2.97
N PHE A 77 -2.30 26.25 -3.65
CA PHE A 77 -2.76 27.49 -3.04
C PHE A 77 -4.28 27.60 -3.14
N MET A 78 -4.95 27.63 -2.00
CA MET A 78 -6.41 27.66 -1.90
C MET A 78 -6.87 28.95 -1.23
N ALA A 79 -8.06 29.42 -1.56
CA ALA A 79 -8.67 30.57 -0.91
C ALA A 79 -9.24 30.21 0.46
N ASN A 80 -9.59 28.94 0.69
CA ASN A 80 -10.27 28.47 1.89
C ASN A 80 -9.80 27.08 2.31
N SER A 81 -10.21 26.63 3.50
CA SER A 81 -9.98 25.26 3.98
C SER A 81 -10.89 24.27 3.28
N ILE A 82 -10.51 22.97 3.33
CA ILE A 82 -11.34 21.93 2.71
C ILE A 82 -12.68 21.79 3.41
N THR A 83 -12.76 21.95 4.73
CA THR A 83 -14.03 21.88 5.47
C THR A 83 -14.99 22.97 5.00
N ASN A 84 -14.53 24.21 4.80
CA ASN A 84 -15.35 25.27 4.25
C ASN A 84 -15.75 24.99 2.79
N TYR A 85 -14.88 24.45 1.96
CA TYR A 85 -15.26 24.02 0.60
C TYR A 85 -16.29 22.88 0.59
N MET A 86 -16.21 21.94 1.52
CA MET A 86 -17.21 20.86 1.67
C MET A 86 -18.56 21.40 2.13
N HIS A 87 -18.59 22.44 3.00
CA HIS A 87 -19.82 23.09 3.44
C HIS A 87 -20.61 23.69 2.28
N PHE A 88 -19.94 24.18 1.22
CA PHE A 88 -20.62 24.65 0.01
C PHE A 88 -21.30 23.53 -0.79
N ILE A 89 -20.92 22.27 -0.59
CA ILE A 89 -21.54 21.10 -1.23
C ILE A 89 -22.69 20.56 -0.39
N ALA A 90 -22.53 20.56 0.94
CA ALA A 90 -23.46 20.00 1.91
C ALA A 90 -23.63 20.98 3.09
N PRO A 91 -24.37 22.10 2.87
CA PRO A 91 -24.52 23.15 3.87
C PRO A 91 -25.35 22.70 5.08
N GLU A 92 -26.08 21.60 4.98
CA GLU A 92 -26.85 20.97 6.05
C GLU A 92 -25.97 20.26 7.09
N LEU A 93 -24.70 19.92 6.76
CA LEU A 93 -23.81 19.19 7.65
C LEU A 93 -22.96 20.14 8.50
N SER A 94 -22.79 19.78 9.77
CA SER A 94 -21.84 20.43 10.67
C SER A 94 -20.39 20.16 10.25
N SER A 95 -19.45 21.00 10.70
CA SER A 95 -18.02 20.77 10.44
C SER A 95 -17.54 19.41 10.92
N ALA A 96 -18.03 18.93 12.07
CA ALA A 96 -17.70 17.62 12.62
C ALA A 96 -18.22 16.44 11.76
N GLU A 97 -19.31 16.61 11.04
CA GLU A 97 -19.85 15.63 10.10
C GLU A 97 -19.10 15.68 8.77
N LEU A 98 -18.83 16.90 8.26
CA LEU A 98 -18.09 17.09 7.00
C LEU A 98 -16.73 16.41 7.02
N VAL A 99 -15.94 16.55 8.09
CA VAL A 99 -14.62 15.92 8.20
C VAL A 99 -14.68 14.39 8.29
N LYS A 100 -15.83 13.84 8.67
CA LYS A 100 -16.05 12.37 8.70
C LYS A 100 -16.57 11.83 7.38
N THR A 101 -17.11 12.68 6.49
CA THR A 101 -17.81 12.26 5.28
C THR A 101 -17.12 12.73 3.99
N GLY A 102 -16.17 13.66 4.07
CA GLY A 102 -15.56 14.22 2.88
C GLY A 102 -14.11 14.64 3.03
N ASN A 103 -13.49 15.01 1.90
CA ASN A 103 -12.12 15.50 1.81
C ASN A 103 -11.82 16.02 0.39
N TYR A 104 -10.54 16.01 0.01
CA TYR A 104 -10.07 16.30 -1.35
C TYR A 104 -10.26 15.11 -2.28
N GLN A 105 -10.71 15.36 -3.50
CA GLN A 105 -10.60 14.47 -4.64
C GLN A 105 -9.52 14.99 -5.57
N PHE A 106 -8.53 14.15 -5.87
CA PHE A 106 -7.43 14.43 -6.78
C PHE A 106 -7.66 13.75 -8.12
N SER A 107 -7.37 14.45 -9.22
CA SER A 107 -7.38 13.91 -10.58
C SER A 107 -6.04 14.17 -11.24
N LEU A 108 -5.43 13.13 -11.83
CA LEU A 108 -4.18 13.18 -12.60
C LEU A 108 -4.48 12.91 -14.07
N PHE A 109 -3.98 13.82 -14.91
CA PHE A 109 -4.09 13.75 -16.37
C PHE A 109 -2.70 13.66 -16.96
N VAL A 110 -2.55 12.89 -18.03
CA VAL A 110 -1.38 12.88 -18.90
C VAL A 110 -1.86 13.25 -20.30
N ASP A 111 -1.24 14.25 -20.91
CA ASP A 111 -1.59 14.77 -22.24
C ASP A 111 -3.09 15.07 -22.40
N ASN A 112 -3.67 15.69 -21.36
CA ASN A 112 -5.10 16.00 -21.21
C ASN A 112 -6.04 14.80 -21.03
N GLN A 113 -5.55 13.57 -21.01
CA GLN A 113 -6.35 12.40 -20.71
C GLN A 113 -6.39 12.15 -19.20
N LEU A 114 -7.57 11.98 -18.60
CA LEU A 114 -7.72 11.58 -17.21
C LEU A 114 -7.26 10.12 -17.04
N ILE A 115 -6.21 9.90 -16.25
CA ILE A 115 -5.64 8.57 -16.00
C ILE A 115 -6.05 8.05 -14.63
N TYR A 116 -6.03 8.92 -13.62
CA TYR A 116 -6.28 8.49 -12.25
C TYR A 116 -7.09 9.51 -11.47
N LYS A 117 -8.05 9.03 -10.69
CA LYS A 117 -8.83 9.82 -9.76
C LYS A 117 -8.85 9.11 -8.39
N SER A 118 -8.64 9.85 -7.32
CA SER A 118 -8.62 9.31 -5.96
C SER A 118 -9.25 10.30 -4.98
N ASN A 119 -10.01 9.76 -4.05
CA ASN A 119 -10.53 10.49 -2.91
C ASN A 119 -9.56 10.29 -1.73
N LEU A 120 -9.10 11.37 -1.13
CA LEU A 120 -8.38 11.30 0.14
C LEU A 120 -9.38 10.89 1.22
N MET A 121 -8.98 10.01 2.14
CA MET A 121 -9.87 9.53 3.20
C MET A 121 -10.45 10.69 4.02
N PRO A 122 -11.74 10.62 4.41
CA PRO A 122 -12.30 11.54 5.39
C PRO A 122 -11.45 11.57 6.68
N GLY A 123 -11.25 12.76 7.24
CA GLY A 123 -10.44 12.93 8.45
C GLY A 123 -8.93 13.01 8.23
N ALA A 124 -8.40 12.67 7.03
CA ALA A 124 -6.97 12.75 6.74
C ALA A 124 -6.54 14.17 6.30
N PRO A 125 -5.32 14.65 6.62
CA PRO A 125 -4.35 14.02 7.53
C PRO A 125 -4.75 14.10 9.00
N TYR A 126 -5.48 15.14 9.42
CA TYR A 126 -6.08 15.33 10.74
C TYR A 126 -7.16 16.42 10.64
N THR A 127 -8.25 16.28 11.39
CA THR A 127 -9.39 17.21 11.40
C THR A 127 -8.97 18.70 11.54
N LYS A 128 -8.06 19.00 12.46
CA LYS A 128 -7.57 20.37 12.66
C LYS A 128 -6.89 20.94 11.40
N ILE A 129 -6.20 20.11 10.62
CA ILE A 129 -5.57 20.56 9.37
C ILE A 129 -6.62 20.76 8.28
N GLN A 130 -7.64 19.91 8.22
CA GLN A 130 -8.74 20.08 7.27
C GLN A 130 -9.48 21.41 7.52
N ASP A 131 -9.69 21.77 8.77
CA ASP A 131 -10.39 23.02 9.13
C ASP A 131 -9.56 24.27 8.84
N SER A 132 -8.25 24.20 9.03
CA SER A 132 -7.40 25.39 9.05
C SER A 132 -6.55 25.61 7.81
N ALA A 133 -6.09 24.55 7.13
CA ALA A 133 -5.12 24.68 6.05
C ALA A 133 -5.72 25.24 4.75
N THR A 134 -5.06 26.28 4.23
CA THR A 134 -5.35 26.88 2.92
C THR A 134 -4.25 26.60 1.90
N THR A 135 -3.31 25.75 2.27
CA THR A 135 -2.23 25.27 1.39
C THR A 135 -1.98 23.80 1.60
N ILE A 136 -1.55 23.11 0.55
CA ILE A 136 -0.97 21.75 0.60
C ILE A 136 0.46 21.86 0.06
N ASN A 137 1.46 21.43 0.83
CA ASN A 137 2.85 21.35 0.38
C ASN A 137 3.36 19.93 0.67
N LYS A 138 3.37 19.09 -0.37
CA LYS A 138 3.60 17.65 -0.24
C LYS A 138 4.42 17.10 -1.40
N PRO A 139 5.19 16.03 -1.19
CA PRO A 139 5.81 15.30 -2.29
C PRO A 139 4.74 14.62 -3.14
N LEU A 140 4.81 14.75 -4.45
CA LEU A 140 4.08 13.91 -5.40
C LEU A 140 4.89 12.65 -5.73
N ILE A 141 6.20 12.81 -5.95
CA ILE A 141 7.17 11.74 -6.12
C ILE A 141 8.29 12.00 -5.10
N ASP A 142 8.57 11.01 -4.26
CA ASP A 142 9.65 11.08 -3.27
C ASP A 142 10.41 9.75 -3.23
N ASN A 143 11.61 9.77 -3.78
CA ASN A 143 12.49 8.60 -3.82
C ASN A 143 13.49 8.57 -2.64
N LYS A 144 13.50 9.61 -1.78
CA LYS A 144 14.50 9.77 -0.72
C LYS A 144 13.93 9.61 0.68
N SER A 145 12.65 9.94 0.86
CA SER A 145 11.99 9.93 2.16
C SER A 145 11.26 8.61 2.39
N GLN A 146 11.55 7.95 3.50
CA GLN A 146 10.76 6.81 3.97
C GLN A 146 9.38 7.23 4.53
N ASN A 147 9.16 8.53 4.72
CA ASN A 147 7.92 9.09 5.23
C ASN A 147 6.96 9.55 4.13
N GLY A 148 7.25 9.25 2.89
CA GLY A 148 6.45 9.62 1.74
C GLY A 148 5.17 8.78 1.56
N LEU A 149 4.43 8.46 2.64
CA LEU A 149 3.18 7.69 2.54
C LEU A 149 2.22 8.27 1.51
N TRP A 150 2.17 9.58 1.41
CA TRP A 150 1.31 10.27 0.46
C TRP A 150 1.77 10.07 -1.00
N SER A 151 3.05 10.34 -1.30
CA SER A 151 3.62 10.12 -2.64
C SER A 151 3.66 8.64 -2.98
N GLN A 152 4.08 7.80 -2.04
CA GLN A 152 4.14 6.36 -2.23
C GLN A 152 2.76 5.77 -2.55
N SER A 153 1.72 6.14 -1.81
CA SER A 153 0.38 5.63 -2.04
C SER A 153 -0.26 6.26 -3.27
N PHE A 154 -0.17 7.57 -3.45
CA PHE A 154 -0.86 8.28 -4.51
C PHE A 154 -0.20 8.09 -5.87
N TRP A 155 1.12 8.36 -5.98
CA TRP A 155 1.86 8.22 -7.24
C TRP A 155 1.97 6.76 -7.69
N ASN A 156 2.25 5.83 -6.78
CA ASN A 156 2.32 4.41 -7.12
C ASN A 156 0.97 3.87 -7.61
N ARG A 157 -0.14 4.32 -7.02
CA ARG A 157 -1.47 3.94 -7.51
C ARG A 157 -1.76 4.52 -8.88
N PHE A 158 -1.42 5.79 -9.12
CA PHE A 158 -1.50 6.40 -10.44
C PHE A 158 -0.71 5.59 -11.46
N MET A 159 0.56 5.26 -11.17
CA MET A 159 1.41 4.45 -12.06
C MET A 159 0.78 3.08 -12.35
N ASN A 160 0.29 2.39 -11.31
CA ASN A 160 -0.34 1.07 -11.44
C ASN A 160 -1.70 1.10 -12.16
N LYS A 161 -2.41 2.23 -12.15
CA LYS A 161 -3.73 2.41 -12.78
C LYS A 161 -3.65 3.01 -14.20
N GLY A 162 -2.50 2.93 -14.83
CA GLY A 162 -2.31 3.35 -16.23
C GLY A 162 -1.25 4.42 -16.44
N GLY A 163 -0.80 5.09 -15.37
CA GLY A 163 0.25 6.11 -15.45
C GLY A 163 1.54 5.60 -16.09
N ASP A 164 1.95 4.36 -15.74
CA ASP A 164 3.14 3.73 -16.31
C ASP A 164 3.03 3.50 -17.82
N SER A 165 1.85 3.17 -18.30
CA SER A 165 1.59 2.91 -19.73
C SER A 165 1.55 4.17 -20.57
N VAL A 166 1.14 5.31 -20.01
CA VAL A 166 0.98 6.58 -20.73
C VAL A 166 2.19 7.50 -20.62
N LEU A 167 2.96 7.44 -19.52
CA LEU A 167 4.22 8.16 -19.34
C LEU A 167 5.37 7.39 -20.02
N THR A 168 5.29 7.27 -21.34
CA THR A 168 6.34 6.64 -22.15
C THR A 168 7.57 7.56 -22.26
N GLU A 169 8.66 7.05 -22.87
CA GLU A 169 9.83 7.90 -23.16
C GLU A 169 9.45 9.10 -24.05
N GLY A 170 9.93 10.29 -23.71
CA GLY A 170 9.71 11.50 -24.50
C GLY A 170 8.94 12.61 -23.77
N LYS A 171 8.24 13.45 -24.52
CA LYS A 171 7.57 14.64 -23.99
C LYS A 171 6.13 14.33 -23.62
N HIS A 172 5.73 14.73 -22.40
CA HIS A 172 4.36 14.62 -21.89
C HIS A 172 4.00 15.87 -21.09
N THR A 173 2.71 16.08 -20.87
CA THR A 173 2.20 17.09 -19.93
C THR A 173 1.48 16.38 -18.78
N LEU A 174 1.99 16.54 -17.57
CA LEU A 174 1.29 16.10 -16.35
C LEU A 174 0.44 17.25 -15.84
N LYS A 175 -0.88 17.01 -15.68
CA LYS A 175 -1.82 17.98 -15.10
C LYS A 175 -2.48 17.36 -13.87
N MET A 176 -2.68 18.18 -12.84
CA MET A 176 -3.38 17.81 -11.62
C MET A 176 -4.53 18.77 -11.34
N GLU A 177 -5.66 18.22 -10.89
CA GLU A 177 -6.82 18.98 -10.41
C GLU A 177 -7.23 18.51 -9.03
N ILE A 178 -7.72 19.43 -8.22
CA ILE A 178 -8.24 19.15 -6.88
C ILE A 178 -9.65 19.70 -6.76
N ARG A 179 -10.56 18.88 -6.18
CA ARG A 179 -11.95 19.23 -5.87
C ARG A 179 -12.27 18.84 -4.43
N PRO A 180 -13.24 19.48 -3.77
CA PRO A 180 -13.82 18.93 -2.56
C PRO A 180 -14.80 17.82 -2.92
N TYR A 181 -14.96 16.83 -2.04
CA TYR A 181 -16.03 15.85 -2.14
C TYR A 181 -16.68 15.62 -0.77
N VAL A 182 -17.95 15.23 -0.77
CA VAL A 182 -18.68 14.75 0.41
C VAL A 182 -19.38 13.45 0.01
N LYS A 183 -19.22 12.39 0.82
CA LYS A 183 -19.89 11.10 0.65
C LYS A 183 -21.17 11.12 1.48
N THR A 184 -22.32 10.93 0.84
CA THR A 184 -23.61 10.65 1.48
C THR A 184 -23.87 9.15 1.48
N ALA A 185 -24.99 8.69 2.03
CA ALA A 185 -25.36 7.29 2.00
C ALA A 185 -25.49 6.74 0.56
N ASP A 186 -25.93 7.59 -0.37
CA ASP A 186 -26.34 7.16 -1.72
C ASP A 186 -25.31 7.53 -2.81
N GLU A 187 -24.48 8.58 -2.58
CA GLU A 187 -23.60 9.11 -3.62
C GLU A 187 -22.36 9.83 -3.07
N VAL A 188 -21.38 10.06 -3.95
CA VAL A 188 -20.25 10.95 -3.71
C VAL A 188 -20.47 12.24 -4.49
N LYS A 189 -20.86 13.31 -3.79
CA LYS A 189 -20.98 14.67 -4.36
C LYS A 189 -19.63 15.32 -4.47
N THR A 190 -19.31 15.92 -5.63
CA THR A 190 -18.06 16.67 -5.83
C THR A 190 -18.33 18.12 -6.15
N GLY A 191 -17.54 19.02 -5.58
CA GLY A 191 -17.61 20.45 -5.85
C GLY A 191 -16.84 20.89 -7.09
N LYS A 192 -16.74 22.21 -7.27
CA LYS A 192 -15.95 22.83 -8.33
C LYS A 192 -14.46 22.58 -8.12
N ILE A 193 -13.65 22.74 -9.18
CA ILE A 193 -12.19 22.71 -9.06
C ILE A 193 -11.74 23.82 -8.10
N ILE A 194 -11.00 23.44 -7.06
CA ILE A 194 -10.39 24.36 -6.09
C ILE A 194 -9.07 24.89 -6.63
N ALA A 195 -8.27 23.98 -7.21
CA ALA A 195 -6.98 24.32 -7.78
C ALA A 195 -6.61 23.37 -8.90
N SER A 196 -5.80 23.86 -9.87
CA SER A 196 -5.23 23.06 -10.94
C SER A 196 -3.83 23.55 -11.30
N GLY A 197 -3.01 22.68 -11.89
CA GLY A 197 -1.70 23.01 -12.39
C GLY A 197 -1.16 21.95 -13.33
N SER A 198 -0.18 22.33 -14.15
CA SER A 198 0.48 21.41 -15.07
C SER A 198 1.98 21.65 -15.14
N VAL A 199 2.73 20.61 -15.48
CA VAL A 199 4.17 20.67 -15.76
C VAL A 199 4.48 19.83 -16.99
N ASN A 200 5.33 20.37 -17.88
CA ASN A 200 5.82 19.64 -19.04
C ASN A 200 6.94 18.70 -18.61
N LEU A 201 6.78 17.42 -18.90
CA LEU A 201 7.74 16.39 -18.57
C LEU A 201 8.56 15.99 -19.79
N LEU A 202 9.86 15.81 -19.62
CA LEU A 202 10.70 15.03 -20.49
C LEU A 202 10.99 13.71 -19.78
N VAL A 203 10.35 12.64 -20.23
CA VAL A 203 10.42 11.33 -19.55
C VAL A 203 11.60 10.54 -20.08
N HIS A 204 12.48 10.14 -19.15
CA HIS A 204 13.65 9.28 -19.36
C HIS A 204 13.69 8.19 -18.28
N ARG A 205 12.94 7.10 -18.51
CA ARG A 205 12.76 6.03 -17.53
C ARG A 205 13.34 4.69 -17.97
N LYS A 206 13.86 4.61 -19.19
CA LYS A 206 14.50 3.41 -19.76
C LYS A 206 16.00 3.64 -19.95
N PRO A 207 16.81 3.49 -18.89
CA PRO A 207 18.25 3.68 -18.98
C PRO A 207 18.90 2.61 -19.87
N GLU A 208 19.95 2.96 -20.56
CA GLU A 208 20.85 2.02 -21.22
C GLU A 208 21.79 1.40 -20.18
N ILE A 209 21.75 0.08 -20.01
CA ILE A 209 22.57 -0.63 -19.03
C ILE A 209 23.85 -1.14 -19.66
N ASP A 210 24.98 -0.56 -19.30
CA ASP A 210 26.32 -1.06 -19.66
C ASP A 210 26.71 -2.24 -18.75
N ILE A 211 26.37 -3.45 -19.16
CA ILE A 211 26.63 -4.67 -18.38
C ILE A 211 28.12 -4.97 -18.15
N THR A 212 29.03 -4.31 -18.92
CA THR A 212 30.47 -4.51 -18.73
C THR A 212 30.99 -3.89 -17.44
N LYS A 213 30.28 -2.86 -16.95
CA LYS A 213 30.59 -2.18 -15.68
C LYS A 213 29.89 -2.81 -14.46
N ILE A 214 28.95 -3.75 -14.69
CA ILE A 214 28.21 -4.37 -13.59
C ILE A 214 28.97 -5.59 -13.07
N HIS A 215 29.26 -5.57 -11.78
CA HIS A 215 29.88 -6.68 -11.07
C HIS A 215 28.88 -7.39 -10.18
N LEU A 216 28.81 -8.72 -10.29
CA LEU A 216 27.97 -9.55 -9.42
C LEU A 216 28.70 -9.91 -8.13
N THR A 217 27.97 -9.97 -7.04
CA THR A 217 28.48 -10.37 -5.72
C THR A 217 28.95 -11.83 -5.74
N LYS A 218 30.14 -12.10 -5.22
CA LYS A 218 30.60 -13.46 -5.00
C LYS A 218 29.80 -14.10 -3.88
N VAL A 219 28.96 -15.06 -4.25
CA VAL A 219 28.11 -15.80 -3.31
C VAL A 219 28.95 -16.56 -2.29
N LYS A 220 28.58 -16.49 -1.01
CA LYS A 220 29.22 -17.23 0.09
C LYS A 220 28.20 -18.16 0.74
N PRO A 221 28.62 -19.28 1.34
CA PRO A 221 27.71 -20.12 2.11
C PRO A 221 26.99 -19.33 3.19
N TYR A 222 25.78 -19.75 3.50
CA TYR A 222 25.00 -19.21 4.60
C TYR A 222 24.43 -20.37 5.42
N ASN A 223 24.24 -20.17 6.70
CA ASN A 223 23.76 -21.22 7.61
C ASN A 223 22.52 -21.96 7.03
N GLY A 224 22.71 -23.22 6.65
CA GLY A 224 21.70 -24.03 5.96
C GLY A 224 21.76 -24.01 4.43
N PHE A 225 22.53 -23.11 3.80
CA PHE A 225 22.71 -23.07 2.35
C PHE A 225 24.19 -23.19 1.97
N ILE A 226 24.52 -24.16 1.12
CA ILE A 226 25.77 -24.22 0.39
C ILE A 226 25.66 -23.46 -0.94
N VAL A 227 26.78 -23.04 -1.51
CA VAL A 227 26.82 -22.34 -2.80
C VAL A 227 26.46 -23.30 -3.93
N SER A 228 25.64 -22.85 -4.86
CA SER A 228 25.27 -23.60 -6.07
C SER A 228 26.38 -23.56 -7.11
N SER A 229 26.60 -24.70 -7.79
CA SER A 229 27.43 -24.79 -8.98
C SER A 229 26.63 -24.72 -10.29
N GLU A 230 25.33 -24.44 -10.22
CA GLU A 230 24.46 -24.40 -11.39
C GLU A 230 24.78 -23.16 -12.25
N ASN A 231 24.80 -23.36 -13.56
CA ASN A 231 24.96 -22.25 -14.52
C ASN A 231 23.69 -21.41 -14.62
N TYR A 232 23.90 -20.12 -14.86
CA TYR A 232 22.83 -19.16 -15.16
C TYR A 232 23.32 -18.12 -16.17
N ASN A 233 22.42 -17.42 -16.80
CA ASN A 233 22.75 -16.34 -17.72
C ASN A 233 23.21 -15.10 -16.95
N THR A 234 24.52 -14.92 -16.87
CA THR A 234 25.18 -13.84 -16.14
C THR A 234 24.79 -12.47 -16.67
N ASP A 235 24.64 -12.32 -18.00
CA ASP A 235 24.32 -11.02 -18.62
C ASP A 235 22.89 -10.59 -18.30
N LEU A 236 21.93 -11.52 -18.23
CA LEU A 236 20.58 -11.21 -17.79
C LEU A 236 20.54 -10.76 -16.32
N ILE A 237 21.35 -11.38 -15.45
CA ILE A 237 21.43 -10.96 -14.05
C ILE A 237 22.12 -9.61 -13.89
N LYS A 238 23.17 -9.34 -14.66
CA LYS A 238 23.79 -8.01 -14.73
C LYS A 238 22.81 -6.96 -15.22
N THR A 239 22.07 -7.26 -16.29
CA THR A 239 21.01 -6.36 -16.80
C THR A 239 19.94 -6.08 -15.73
N LEU A 240 19.48 -7.12 -15.00
CA LEU A 240 18.53 -6.97 -13.91
C LEU A 240 19.12 -6.09 -12.78
N LYS A 241 20.36 -6.38 -12.36
CA LYS A 241 21.06 -5.60 -11.34
C LYS A 241 21.18 -4.13 -11.75
N GLY A 242 21.65 -3.86 -12.97
CA GLY A 242 21.74 -2.49 -13.50
C GLY A 242 20.39 -1.76 -13.52
N ASN A 243 19.31 -2.43 -13.94
CA ASN A 243 17.97 -1.84 -13.91
C ASN A 243 17.49 -1.53 -12.47
N ILE A 244 17.85 -2.35 -11.48
CA ILE A 244 17.56 -2.05 -10.08
C ILE A 244 18.39 -0.83 -9.62
N GLU A 245 19.69 -0.83 -9.92
CA GLU A 245 20.61 0.27 -9.57
C GLU A 245 20.20 1.60 -10.23
N GLU A 246 19.66 1.55 -11.45
CA GLU A 246 19.10 2.71 -12.15
C GLU A 246 17.64 3.05 -11.77
N GLY A 247 17.06 2.32 -10.82
CA GLY A 247 15.74 2.60 -10.27
C GLY A 247 14.55 2.27 -11.20
N VAL A 248 14.77 1.48 -12.26
CA VAL A 248 13.68 0.92 -13.09
C VAL A 248 12.79 0.03 -12.23
N PHE A 249 13.42 -0.79 -11.37
CA PHE A 249 12.74 -1.53 -10.31
C PHE A 249 13.02 -0.85 -8.97
N LYS A 250 12.02 -0.13 -8.45
CA LYS A 250 12.16 0.65 -7.22
C LYS A 250 12.02 -0.20 -5.97
N ASN A 251 12.61 0.27 -4.90
CA ASN A 251 12.47 -0.30 -3.54
C ASN A 251 12.91 -1.76 -3.43
N ILE A 252 13.81 -2.22 -4.30
CA ILE A 252 14.43 -3.53 -4.17
C ILE A 252 15.62 -3.39 -3.23
N SER A 253 15.59 -4.12 -2.12
CA SER A 253 16.66 -4.12 -1.10
C SER A 253 17.61 -5.30 -1.29
N SER A 254 17.13 -6.42 -1.84
CA SER A 254 17.92 -7.63 -2.06
C SER A 254 17.34 -8.51 -3.16
N LEU A 255 18.22 -9.33 -3.76
CA LEU A 255 17.86 -10.39 -4.69
C LEU A 255 18.57 -11.67 -4.23
N VAL A 256 17.80 -12.67 -3.80
CA VAL A 256 18.30 -13.98 -3.39
C VAL A 256 17.64 -15.06 -4.24
N VAL A 257 18.43 -15.91 -4.86
CA VAL A 257 17.94 -17.06 -5.66
C VAL A 257 18.48 -18.36 -5.12
N ILE A 258 17.57 -19.24 -4.74
CA ILE A 258 17.88 -20.63 -4.35
C ILE A 258 17.50 -21.54 -5.50
N LYS A 259 18.43 -22.40 -5.92
CA LYS A 259 18.20 -23.40 -6.96
C LYS A 259 18.62 -24.77 -6.47
N LYS A 260 17.70 -25.73 -6.53
CA LYS A 260 17.92 -27.12 -6.02
C LYS A 260 18.44 -27.14 -4.56
N GLY A 261 17.87 -26.27 -3.72
CA GLY A 261 18.26 -26.15 -2.30
C GLY A 261 19.60 -25.45 -2.03
N LYS A 262 20.23 -24.86 -3.04
CA LYS A 262 21.54 -24.21 -2.94
C LYS A 262 21.47 -22.74 -3.33
N LEU A 263 22.27 -21.89 -2.70
CA LEU A 263 22.31 -20.45 -2.95
C LEU A 263 23.03 -20.17 -4.27
N LEU A 264 22.30 -19.63 -5.24
CA LEU A 264 22.78 -19.37 -6.59
C LEU A 264 23.15 -17.89 -6.80
N ILE A 265 22.32 -16.96 -6.34
CA ILE A 265 22.51 -15.51 -6.52
C ILE A 265 22.20 -14.83 -5.21
N GLU A 266 23.01 -13.82 -4.90
CA GLU A 266 22.85 -12.98 -3.72
C GLU A 266 23.35 -11.58 -4.05
N GLU A 267 22.43 -10.59 -4.10
CA GLU A 267 22.72 -9.19 -4.38
C GLU A 267 21.97 -8.29 -3.39
N TYR A 268 22.55 -7.15 -3.03
CA TYR A 268 21.98 -6.16 -2.13
C TYR A 268 22.04 -4.77 -2.74
N PHE A 269 21.04 -3.94 -2.47
CA PHE A 269 20.85 -2.64 -3.08
C PHE A 269 20.53 -1.58 -2.03
N ASN A 270 20.64 -0.30 -2.39
CA ASN A 270 20.28 0.84 -1.54
C ASN A 270 20.99 0.88 -0.18
N GLY A 271 22.26 0.43 -0.13
CA GLY A 271 23.06 0.39 1.10
C GLY A 271 22.74 -0.79 2.03
N GLU A 272 21.82 -1.67 1.62
CA GLU A 272 21.51 -2.87 2.37
C GLU A 272 22.61 -3.94 2.24
N THR A 273 22.63 -4.85 3.18
CA THR A 273 23.64 -5.90 3.28
C THR A 273 23.00 -7.26 3.60
N ARG A 274 23.82 -8.30 3.60
CA ARG A 274 23.44 -9.65 4.02
C ARG A 274 22.79 -9.70 5.41
N ASP A 275 23.19 -8.78 6.29
CA ASP A 275 22.77 -8.73 7.68
C ASP A 275 21.61 -7.78 7.94
N SER A 276 21.19 -7.02 6.95
CA SER A 276 20.09 -6.06 7.07
C SER A 276 18.76 -6.77 7.29
N LEU A 277 17.99 -6.27 8.26
CA LEU A 277 16.66 -6.79 8.56
C LEU A 277 15.62 -6.02 7.74
N HIS A 278 15.00 -6.71 6.80
CA HIS A 278 13.94 -6.19 5.95
C HIS A 278 12.57 -6.45 6.56
N ASP A 279 11.63 -5.56 6.29
CA ASP A 279 10.22 -5.72 6.60
C ASP A 279 9.53 -6.34 5.37
N PRO A 280 9.15 -7.63 5.40
CA PRO A 280 8.49 -8.27 4.29
C PRO A 280 7.03 -7.82 4.13
N ARG A 281 6.55 -6.95 5.01
CA ARG A 281 5.14 -6.53 5.04
C ARG A 281 4.22 -7.75 5.05
N SER A 282 3.18 -7.71 4.26
CA SER A 282 2.17 -8.78 4.22
C SER A 282 2.68 -10.14 3.75
N ALA A 283 3.86 -10.25 3.12
CA ALA A 283 4.47 -11.55 2.87
C ALA A 283 4.79 -12.29 4.19
N GLY A 284 4.96 -11.55 5.30
CA GLY A 284 5.12 -12.11 6.64
C GLY A 284 3.87 -12.81 7.20
N LYS A 285 2.67 -12.57 6.64
CA LYS A 285 1.44 -13.27 7.04
C LYS A 285 1.55 -14.79 6.88
N SER A 286 2.35 -15.27 5.93
CA SER A 286 2.56 -16.69 5.69
C SER A 286 3.25 -17.43 6.84
N PHE A 287 4.00 -16.73 7.72
CA PHE A 287 4.48 -17.33 8.96
C PHE A 287 3.34 -17.76 9.89
N SER A 288 2.25 -16.99 9.94
CA SER A 288 1.08 -17.33 10.75
C SER A 288 0.39 -18.61 10.27
N SER A 289 0.34 -18.81 8.92
CA SER A 289 -0.12 -20.07 8.36
C SER A 289 0.76 -21.24 8.77
N ALA A 290 2.09 -21.11 8.70
CA ALA A 290 3.01 -22.15 9.12
C ALA A 290 2.83 -22.52 10.60
N ILE A 291 2.73 -21.51 11.47
CA ILE A 291 2.55 -21.71 12.91
C ILE A 291 1.19 -22.39 13.20
N ALA A 292 0.12 -22.01 12.49
CA ALA A 292 -1.19 -22.65 12.63
C ALA A 292 -1.13 -24.15 12.27
N GLY A 293 -0.41 -24.50 11.18
CA GLY A 293 -0.23 -25.90 10.79
C GLY A 293 0.60 -26.71 11.78
N ILE A 294 1.62 -26.11 12.37
CA ILE A 294 2.40 -26.77 13.43
C ILE A 294 1.53 -26.97 14.68
N ALA A 295 0.78 -25.93 15.08
CA ALA A 295 -0.11 -25.98 16.24
C ALA A 295 -1.24 -27.01 16.08
N GLU A 296 -1.80 -27.16 14.87
CA GLU A 296 -2.78 -28.22 14.56
C GLU A 296 -2.15 -29.61 14.70
N SER A 297 -0.96 -29.81 14.16
CA SER A 297 -0.30 -31.12 14.22
C SER A 297 0.12 -31.54 15.63
N GLU A 298 0.37 -30.57 16.51
CA GLU A 298 0.70 -30.81 17.92
C GLU A 298 -0.54 -30.85 18.82
N GLY A 299 -1.74 -30.67 18.26
CA GLY A 299 -3.01 -30.77 18.96
C GLY A 299 -3.41 -29.50 19.76
N TYR A 300 -2.70 -28.40 19.62
CA TYR A 300 -3.07 -27.12 20.24
C TYR A 300 -4.24 -26.44 19.51
N LEU A 301 -4.39 -26.70 18.22
CA LEU A 301 -5.61 -26.48 17.45
C LEU A 301 -6.17 -27.85 17.06
N LYS A 302 -7.50 -28.02 17.12
CA LYS A 302 -8.15 -29.29 16.73
C LYS A 302 -8.10 -29.48 15.20
N ASN A 303 -8.43 -28.42 14.47
CA ASN A 303 -8.38 -28.32 13.01
C ASN A 303 -8.73 -26.88 12.60
N GLU A 304 -8.53 -26.57 11.30
CA GLU A 304 -8.85 -25.29 10.70
C GLU A 304 -10.35 -24.93 10.66
N GLY A 305 -11.24 -25.87 10.98
CA GLY A 305 -12.68 -25.66 11.09
C GLY A 305 -13.15 -25.11 12.43
N GLN A 306 -12.28 -25.01 13.44
CA GLN A 306 -12.64 -24.37 14.71
C GLN A 306 -13.09 -22.94 14.49
N THR A 307 -14.11 -22.52 15.24
CA THR A 307 -14.81 -21.25 15.03
C THR A 307 -14.54 -20.25 16.13
N LEU A 308 -14.79 -18.96 15.86
CA LEU A 308 -14.52 -17.88 16.81
C LEU A 308 -15.19 -18.07 18.17
N LYS A 309 -16.38 -18.68 18.23
CA LYS A 309 -17.09 -18.96 19.50
C LYS A 309 -16.34 -19.94 20.41
N GLU A 310 -15.39 -20.72 19.90
CA GLU A 310 -14.55 -21.62 20.71
C GLU A 310 -13.42 -20.84 21.41
N PHE A 311 -13.09 -19.64 20.94
CA PHE A 311 -12.00 -18.81 21.48
C PHE A 311 -12.48 -17.54 22.17
N TYR A 312 -13.67 -17.04 21.81
CA TYR A 312 -14.21 -15.75 22.29
C TYR A 312 -15.69 -15.86 22.65
N ASN A 313 -16.09 -15.12 23.70
CA ASN A 313 -17.50 -14.86 23.96
C ASN A 313 -17.99 -13.75 22.98
N ILE A 314 -18.38 -14.14 21.76
CA ILE A 314 -18.78 -13.19 20.71
C ILE A 314 -19.95 -12.28 21.13
N LYS A 315 -20.81 -12.74 22.05
CA LYS A 315 -21.93 -11.94 22.59
C LYS A 315 -21.49 -10.71 23.36
N SER A 316 -20.26 -10.68 23.84
CA SER A 316 -19.71 -9.54 24.61
C SER A 316 -19.15 -8.43 23.71
N TYR A 317 -19.14 -8.62 22.37
CA TYR A 317 -18.65 -7.65 21.40
C TYR A 317 -19.81 -6.97 20.66
N ASN A 318 -19.53 -5.79 20.09
CA ASN A 318 -20.52 -5.06 19.30
C ASN A 318 -20.92 -5.84 18.04
N ASN A 319 -22.08 -5.48 17.48
CA ASN A 319 -22.55 -6.08 16.23
C ASN A 319 -22.62 -7.61 16.27
N TYR A 320 -23.12 -8.18 17.37
CA TYR A 320 -23.27 -9.63 17.52
C TYR A 320 -24.09 -10.22 16.35
N SER A 321 -23.63 -11.36 15.85
CA SER A 321 -24.43 -12.23 14.96
C SER A 321 -23.95 -13.69 15.09
N SER A 322 -24.85 -14.63 14.80
CA SER A 322 -24.52 -16.06 14.76
C SER A 322 -23.53 -16.38 13.63
N SER A 323 -23.56 -15.64 12.53
CA SER A 323 -22.60 -15.79 11.43
C SER A 323 -21.17 -15.45 11.89
N LYS A 324 -21.03 -14.43 12.74
CA LYS A 324 -19.72 -14.07 13.33
C LYS A 324 -19.20 -15.16 14.27
N GLU A 325 -20.07 -15.78 15.08
CA GLU A 325 -19.67 -16.91 15.93
C GLU A 325 -19.08 -18.09 15.13
N ASN A 326 -19.57 -18.30 13.91
CA ASN A 326 -19.22 -19.42 13.05
C ASN A 326 -18.07 -19.13 12.06
N VAL A 327 -17.45 -17.93 12.11
CA VAL A 327 -16.21 -17.69 11.34
C VAL A 327 -15.15 -18.67 11.81
N SER A 328 -14.57 -19.41 10.88
CA SER A 328 -13.59 -20.44 11.16
C SER A 328 -12.14 -19.93 11.00
N ILE A 329 -11.18 -20.65 11.58
CA ILE A 329 -9.75 -20.43 11.34
C ILE A 329 -9.46 -20.50 9.82
N LYS A 330 -10.12 -21.39 9.09
CA LYS A 330 -10.01 -21.50 7.64
C LYS A 330 -10.46 -20.23 6.92
N ASP A 331 -11.54 -19.59 7.37
CA ASP A 331 -12.01 -18.33 6.78
C ASP A 331 -11.00 -17.21 7.00
N LEU A 332 -10.30 -17.19 8.15
CA LEU A 332 -9.21 -16.24 8.41
C LEU A 332 -7.98 -16.53 7.54
N LEU A 333 -7.58 -17.80 7.41
CA LEU A 333 -6.46 -18.23 6.56
C LEU A 333 -6.69 -17.97 5.08
N THR A 334 -7.93 -18.06 4.62
CA THR A 334 -8.30 -17.86 3.21
C THR A 334 -8.80 -16.45 2.91
N MET A 335 -8.81 -15.55 3.92
CA MET A 335 -9.33 -14.18 3.78
C MET A 335 -10.74 -14.14 3.17
N SER A 336 -11.67 -14.90 3.76
CA SER A 336 -13.05 -15.04 3.26
C SER A 336 -14.09 -15.06 4.37
N SER A 337 -13.80 -14.40 5.49
CA SER A 337 -14.73 -14.27 6.62
C SER A 337 -15.91 -13.37 6.24
N VAL A 338 -16.99 -13.48 7.02
CA VAL A 338 -18.18 -12.62 6.86
C VAL A 338 -18.00 -11.23 7.49
N LEU A 339 -16.90 -10.98 8.21
CA LEU A 339 -16.65 -9.69 8.83
C LEU A 339 -16.52 -8.60 7.78
N ASP A 340 -17.06 -7.42 8.08
CA ASP A 340 -17.02 -6.27 7.16
C ASP A 340 -15.67 -5.57 7.22
N GLY A 341 -14.67 -6.22 6.62
CA GLY A 341 -13.31 -5.72 6.48
C GLY A 341 -12.80 -5.95 5.07
N ASP A 342 -12.16 -4.92 4.49
CA ASP A 342 -11.51 -4.97 3.18
C ASP A 342 -10.45 -3.88 3.12
N ASP A 343 -9.19 -4.27 3.01
CA ASP A 343 -8.07 -3.32 2.97
C ASP A 343 -7.92 -2.66 1.59
N ASP A 344 -8.56 -3.23 0.56
CA ASP A 344 -8.62 -2.61 -0.78
C ASP A 344 -9.74 -1.56 -0.89
N ASP A 345 -10.71 -1.55 0.04
CA ASP A 345 -11.74 -0.52 0.18
C ASP A 345 -11.49 0.36 1.42
N TYR A 346 -11.07 1.59 1.20
CA TYR A 346 -10.87 2.57 2.30
C TYR A 346 -12.15 2.95 3.06
N ASN A 347 -13.32 2.66 2.50
CA ASN A 347 -14.61 2.91 3.18
C ASN A 347 -15.07 1.71 4.02
N SER A 348 -14.37 0.59 3.93
CA SER A 348 -14.67 -0.58 4.73
C SER A 348 -14.42 -0.28 6.22
N PRO A 349 -15.38 -0.57 7.12
CA PRO A 349 -15.19 -0.37 8.55
C PRO A 349 -13.96 -1.10 9.10
N GLY A 350 -13.65 -2.27 8.56
CA GLY A 350 -12.55 -3.12 8.98
C GLY A 350 -11.26 -2.94 8.17
N ASN A 351 -11.12 -1.86 7.37
CA ASN A 351 -9.86 -1.53 6.73
C ASN A 351 -8.74 -1.37 7.78
N GLU A 352 -7.53 -1.85 7.48
CA GLU A 352 -6.39 -1.86 8.42
C GLU A 352 -6.02 -0.46 8.94
N GLU A 353 -6.23 0.60 8.14
CA GLU A 353 -5.97 1.98 8.55
C GLU A 353 -6.91 2.45 9.68
N ASN A 354 -8.10 1.85 9.82
CA ASN A 354 -9.00 2.08 10.93
C ASN A 354 -8.60 1.26 12.16
N MET A 355 -7.93 0.13 11.98
CA MET A 355 -7.45 -0.72 13.08
C MET A 355 -6.23 -0.13 13.78
N TYR A 356 -5.24 0.37 13.03
CA TYR A 356 -3.95 0.81 13.57
C TYR A 356 -4.04 1.85 14.70
N PRO A 357 -4.91 2.87 14.65
CA PRO A 357 -5.05 3.84 15.74
C PRO A 357 -5.84 3.31 16.95
N SER A 358 -6.45 2.12 16.86
CA SER A 358 -7.22 1.56 17.97
C SER A 358 -6.31 1.01 19.07
N ALA A 359 -6.77 1.11 20.32
CA ALA A 359 -6.02 0.63 21.48
C ALA A 359 -6.08 -0.92 21.62
N ASP A 360 -7.00 -1.58 20.94
CA ASP A 360 -7.19 -3.03 20.97
C ASP A 360 -7.60 -3.55 19.60
N TRP A 361 -6.66 -4.16 18.88
CA TRP A 361 -6.88 -4.65 17.52
C TRP A 361 -7.78 -5.88 17.46
N VAL A 362 -7.76 -6.72 18.50
CA VAL A 362 -8.64 -7.89 18.60
C VAL A 362 -10.08 -7.44 18.83
N LYS A 363 -10.29 -6.53 19.79
CA LYS A 363 -11.61 -5.95 20.05
C LYS A 363 -12.13 -5.21 18.83
N PHE A 364 -11.29 -4.39 18.18
CA PHE A 364 -11.65 -3.72 16.91
C PHE A 364 -12.21 -4.72 15.90
N THR A 365 -11.49 -5.83 15.67
CA THR A 365 -11.88 -6.85 14.69
C THR A 365 -13.16 -7.56 15.08
N LEU A 366 -13.31 -7.93 16.34
CA LEU A 366 -14.50 -8.61 16.85
C LEU A 366 -15.73 -7.70 16.98
N ASP A 367 -15.55 -6.39 17.06
CA ASP A 367 -16.62 -5.41 17.04
C ASP A 367 -17.15 -5.11 15.62
N LEU A 368 -16.47 -5.52 14.55
CA LEU A 368 -16.92 -5.25 13.17
C LEU A 368 -18.30 -5.87 12.91
N PRO A 369 -19.15 -5.22 12.11
CA PRO A 369 -20.37 -5.81 11.62
C PRO A 369 -20.11 -6.97 10.65
N VAL A 370 -21.13 -7.73 10.32
CA VAL A 370 -21.13 -8.68 9.20
C VAL A 370 -21.43 -7.90 7.93
N ASN A 371 -20.67 -8.16 6.86
CA ASN A 371 -20.97 -7.60 5.54
C ASN A 371 -22.11 -8.40 4.90
N LEU A 372 -23.27 -7.77 4.77
CA LEU A 372 -24.48 -8.40 4.21
C LEU A 372 -24.55 -8.34 2.68
N THR A 373 -23.70 -7.57 2.03
CA THR A 373 -23.72 -7.36 0.57
C THR A 373 -22.68 -8.24 -0.15
N ARG A 374 -21.64 -8.68 0.55
CA ARG A 374 -20.63 -9.58 0.00
C ARG A 374 -21.14 -11.02 -0.02
N PRO A 375 -20.96 -11.76 -1.11
CA PRO A 375 -21.25 -13.19 -1.13
C PRO A 375 -20.49 -13.94 -0.03
N GLN A 376 -21.17 -14.84 0.66
CA GLN A 376 -20.55 -15.62 1.74
C GLN A 376 -19.35 -16.42 1.20
N GLY A 377 -18.21 -16.27 1.86
CA GLY A 377 -16.99 -16.96 1.49
C GLY A 377 -16.25 -16.35 0.29
N GLU A 378 -16.69 -15.20 -0.20
CA GLU A 378 -15.92 -14.44 -1.20
C GLU A 378 -14.62 -13.90 -0.58
N TRP A 379 -13.56 -13.90 -1.37
CA TRP A 379 -12.26 -13.39 -0.96
C TRP A 379 -12.26 -11.86 -0.86
N HIS A 380 -11.66 -11.35 0.21
CA HIS A 380 -11.38 -9.95 0.43
C HIS A 380 -10.10 -9.81 1.25
N TYR A 381 -9.23 -8.88 0.91
CA TYR A 381 -7.98 -8.72 1.63
C TYR A 381 -8.23 -8.11 3.02
N PHE A 382 -7.95 -8.87 4.07
CA PHE A 382 -8.39 -8.52 5.42
C PHE A 382 -7.30 -8.76 6.48
N THR A 383 -6.48 -7.73 6.71
CA THR A 383 -5.36 -7.75 7.68
C THR A 383 -5.83 -7.97 9.12
N ALA A 384 -6.92 -7.34 9.53
CA ALA A 384 -7.44 -7.50 10.91
C ALA A 384 -7.85 -8.95 11.21
N GLY A 385 -8.31 -9.70 10.21
CA GLY A 385 -8.58 -11.14 10.35
C GLY A 385 -7.32 -11.95 10.67
N VAL A 386 -6.16 -11.56 10.11
CA VAL A 386 -4.89 -12.24 10.41
C VAL A 386 -4.36 -11.87 11.78
N VAL A 387 -4.60 -10.65 12.26
CA VAL A 387 -4.33 -10.26 13.66
C VAL A 387 -5.14 -11.13 14.62
N LEU A 388 -6.41 -11.35 14.32
CA LEU A 388 -7.28 -12.22 15.11
C LEU A 388 -6.78 -13.68 15.14
N LEU A 389 -6.31 -14.21 14.00
CA LEU A 389 -5.64 -15.51 13.93
C LEU A 389 -4.41 -15.55 14.86
N GLY A 390 -3.62 -14.49 14.90
CA GLY A 390 -2.46 -14.37 15.78
C GLY A 390 -2.82 -14.44 17.26
N ASP A 391 -3.89 -13.79 17.67
CA ASP A 391 -4.38 -13.85 19.06
C ASP A 391 -4.91 -15.25 19.42
N ILE A 392 -5.61 -15.90 18.50
CA ILE A 392 -6.04 -17.31 18.66
C ILE A 392 -4.81 -18.20 18.88
N LEU A 393 -3.80 -18.10 18.05
CA LEU A 393 -2.56 -18.85 18.17
C LEU A 393 -1.87 -18.57 19.51
N ASN A 394 -1.74 -17.29 19.86
CA ASN A 394 -1.09 -16.87 21.12
C ASN A 394 -1.75 -17.48 22.36
N LYS A 395 -3.07 -17.59 22.37
CA LYS A 395 -3.84 -18.20 23.46
C LYS A 395 -3.80 -19.73 23.46
N SER A 396 -3.60 -20.35 22.31
CA SER A 396 -3.71 -21.81 22.16
C SER A 396 -2.40 -22.54 22.41
N VAL A 397 -1.24 -21.90 22.11
CA VAL A 397 0.06 -22.58 22.15
C VAL A 397 0.82 -22.31 23.45
N PRO A 398 1.68 -23.23 23.93
CA PRO A 398 2.42 -23.07 25.16
C PRO A 398 3.44 -21.92 25.09
N GLY A 399 3.41 -21.04 26.08
CA GLY A 399 4.33 -19.90 26.19
C GLY A 399 4.04 -18.73 25.25
N GLY A 400 2.92 -18.80 24.52
CA GLY A 400 2.47 -17.78 23.58
C GLY A 400 3.13 -17.87 22.21
N LEU A 401 2.59 -17.09 21.27
CA LEU A 401 2.93 -17.15 19.85
C LEU A 401 4.42 -16.97 19.55
N GLU A 402 5.05 -15.94 20.13
CA GLU A 402 6.45 -15.60 19.85
C GLU A 402 7.39 -16.72 20.25
N LYS A 403 7.27 -17.20 21.51
CA LYS A 403 8.09 -18.30 22.02
C LYS A 403 7.88 -19.59 21.23
N TYR A 404 6.62 -19.89 20.92
CA TYR A 404 6.28 -21.07 20.14
C TYR A 404 6.84 -21.01 18.71
N ALA A 405 6.72 -19.87 18.05
CA ALA A 405 7.31 -19.66 16.70
C ALA A 405 8.84 -19.79 16.73
N ASP A 406 9.50 -19.25 17.77
CA ASP A 406 10.94 -19.38 17.94
C ASP A 406 11.36 -20.86 18.08
N GLU A 407 10.68 -21.61 18.93
CA GLU A 407 11.05 -23.00 19.22
C GLU A 407 10.71 -23.96 18.08
N LYS A 408 9.56 -23.76 17.42
CA LYS A 408 8.99 -24.72 16.48
C LYS A 408 9.29 -24.42 15.02
N LEU A 409 9.54 -23.15 14.68
CA LEU A 409 9.78 -22.73 13.30
C LEU A 409 11.18 -22.13 13.11
N PHE A 410 11.56 -21.12 13.91
CA PHE A 410 12.80 -20.39 13.62
C PHE A 410 14.07 -21.13 14.05
N LYS A 411 14.13 -21.68 15.23
CA LYS A 411 15.29 -22.48 15.69
C LYS A 411 15.59 -23.67 14.79
N PRO A 412 14.61 -24.49 14.38
CA PRO A 412 14.86 -25.57 13.42
C PRO A 412 15.50 -25.11 12.11
N LEU A 413 15.17 -23.90 11.65
CA LEU A 413 15.74 -23.27 10.45
C LEU A 413 17.07 -22.55 10.73
N ALA A 414 17.57 -22.58 11.96
CA ALA A 414 18.71 -21.79 12.43
C ALA A 414 18.54 -20.29 12.09
N ILE A 415 17.34 -19.76 12.29
CA ILE A 415 17.01 -18.34 12.22
C ILE A 415 17.06 -17.80 13.64
N SER A 416 18.00 -16.89 13.91
CA SER A 416 18.19 -16.28 15.24
C SER A 416 18.14 -14.76 15.24
N ARG A 417 18.14 -14.15 14.04
CA ARG A 417 18.13 -12.69 13.87
C ARG A 417 16.85 -12.27 13.19
N TYR A 418 15.82 -12.08 13.99
CA TYR A 418 14.54 -11.51 13.56
C TYR A 418 14.01 -10.57 14.67
N LYS A 419 13.05 -9.73 14.32
CA LYS A 419 12.41 -8.80 15.24
C LYS A 419 10.93 -8.72 14.96
N TRP A 420 10.11 -9.07 15.96
CA TRP A 420 8.68 -8.84 15.90
C TRP A 420 8.32 -7.37 16.13
N GLN A 421 7.27 -6.94 15.47
CA GLN A 421 6.45 -5.81 15.90
C GLN A 421 5.29 -6.40 16.71
N TYR A 422 4.73 -5.59 17.59
CA TYR A 422 3.68 -6.06 18.50
C TYR A 422 2.39 -5.28 18.32
N THR A 423 1.26 -5.95 18.58
CA THR A 423 -0.03 -5.30 18.75
C THR A 423 -0.02 -4.44 20.02
N PRO A 424 -1.00 -3.53 20.22
CA PRO A 424 -1.13 -2.79 21.49
C PRO A 424 -1.22 -3.70 22.73
N GLN A 425 -1.68 -4.95 22.58
CA GLN A 425 -1.76 -5.95 23.64
C GLN A 425 -0.45 -6.75 23.83
N MET A 426 0.65 -6.30 23.21
CA MET A 426 1.96 -6.95 23.28
C MET A 426 1.97 -8.41 22.76
N VAL A 427 1.10 -8.74 21.83
CA VAL A 427 1.15 -9.98 21.06
C VAL A 427 1.93 -9.74 19.76
N ALA A 428 2.77 -10.70 19.36
CA ALA A 428 3.51 -10.62 18.10
C ALA A 428 2.55 -10.45 16.91
N ASN A 429 2.79 -9.42 16.09
CA ASN A 429 1.90 -9.05 15.00
C ASN A 429 2.04 -10.02 13.82
N THR A 430 1.10 -10.93 13.71
CA THR A 430 1.02 -11.94 12.65
C THR A 430 0.63 -11.40 11.28
N ALA A 431 0.15 -10.18 11.21
CA ALA A 431 -0.30 -9.56 9.96
C ALA A 431 0.87 -8.99 9.11
N GLY A 432 2.09 -9.49 9.33
CA GLY A 432 3.30 -9.12 8.60
C GLY A 432 4.32 -8.36 9.46
N GLY A 433 4.09 -8.25 10.76
CA GLY A 433 4.93 -7.48 11.67
C GLY A 433 6.21 -8.20 12.12
N ILE A 434 6.95 -8.82 11.20
CA ILE A 434 8.24 -9.44 11.47
C ILE A 434 9.31 -8.88 10.54
N ARG A 435 10.52 -8.66 11.07
CA ARG A 435 11.70 -8.28 10.28
C ARG A 435 12.74 -9.36 10.35
N MET A 436 13.32 -9.72 9.22
CA MET A 436 14.43 -10.66 9.11
C MET A 436 15.28 -10.37 7.87
N ASN A 437 16.47 -10.94 7.78
CA ASN A 437 17.30 -10.80 6.60
C ASN A 437 16.78 -11.66 5.43
N ALA A 438 17.19 -11.30 4.21
CA ALA A 438 16.70 -11.93 2.99
C ALA A 438 17.01 -13.43 2.90
N LEU A 439 18.15 -13.87 3.42
CA LEU A 439 18.57 -15.28 3.39
C LEU A 439 17.74 -16.13 4.35
N ASP A 440 17.41 -15.61 5.53
CA ASP A 440 16.53 -16.30 6.47
C ASP A 440 15.09 -16.38 5.93
N PHE A 441 14.64 -15.31 5.25
CA PHE A 441 13.34 -15.36 4.54
C PHE A 441 13.36 -16.40 3.41
N ALA A 442 14.48 -16.52 2.67
CA ALA A 442 14.66 -17.55 1.65
C ALA A 442 14.66 -18.98 2.22
N LYS A 443 15.13 -19.21 3.47
CA LYS A 443 15.00 -20.52 4.14
C LYS A 443 13.55 -20.89 4.34
N PHE A 444 12.71 -19.94 4.73
CA PHE A 444 11.27 -20.16 4.89
C PHE A 444 10.62 -20.60 3.55
N GLY A 445 10.92 -19.88 2.45
CA GLY A 445 10.45 -20.29 1.14
C GLY A 445 10.97 -21.70 0.72
N GLN A 446 12.25 -21.99 0.99
CA GLN A 446 12.83 -23.32 0.70
C GLN A 446 12.20 -24.43 1.57
N LEU A 447 11.84 -24.14 2.81
CA LEU A 447 11.12 -25.07 3.70
C LEU A 447 9.80 -25.53 3.06
N TYR A 448 8.99 -24.61 2.56
CA TYR A 448 7.76 -24.93 1.83
C TYR A 448 8.03 -25.72 0.56
N LYS A 449 9.04 -25.35 -0.22
CA LYS A 449 9.46 -26.04 -1.43
C LYS A 449 9.90 -27.50 -1.14
N ASN A 450 10.40 -27.78 0.05
CA ASN A 450 10.81 -29.10 0.51
C ASN A 450 9.67 -29.88 1.21
N GLY A 451 8.40 -29.49 1.03
CA GLY A 451 7.28 -30.15 1.70
C GLY A 451 7.29 -30.02 3.22
N GLY A 452 7.83 -28.92 3.73
CA GLY A 452 7.93 -28.64 5.16
C GLY A 452 9.13 -29.27 5.87
N LYS A 453 10.08 -29.86 5.11
CA LYS A 453 11.30 -30.47 5.66
C LYS A 453 12.50 -29.52 5.62
N TRP A 454 13.28 -29.54 6.69
CA TRP A 454 14.57 -28.85 6.79
C TRP A 454 15.60 -29.76 7.44
N ASN A 455 16.71 -30.02 6.75
CA ASN A 455 17.74 -30.99 7.18
C ASN A 455 17.13 -32.33 7.62
N GLU A 456 16.32 -32.92 6.75
CA GLU A 456 15.58 -34.19 6.92
C GLU A 456 14.55 -34.20 8.08
N LYS A 457 14.40 -33.12 8.81
CA LYS A 457 13.39 -32.99 9.88
C LYS A 457 12.13 -32.34 9.36
N GLN A 458 10.96 -32.91 9.65
CA GLN A 458 9.68 -32.28 9.38
C GLN A 458 9.49 -31.12 10.36
N VAL A 459 9.38 -29.89 9.84
CA VAL A 459 9.15 -28.66 10.61
C VAL A 459 7.69 -28.23 10.45
N ILE A 460 7.19 -28.18 9.20
CA ILE A 460 5.77 -27.97 8.93
C ILE A 460 5.20 -29.28 8.42
N PRO A 461 4.05 -29.77 8.89
CA PRO A 461 3.45 -31.01 8.38
C PRO A 461 3.27 -30.96 6.86
N GLU A 462 3.65 -32.03 6.16
CA GLU A 462 3.54 -32.11 4.69
C GLU A 462 2.09 -31.93 4.21
N ALA A 463 1.14 -32.49 4.97
CA ALA A 463 -0.30 -32.30 4.70
C ALA A 463 -0.71 -30.82 4.78
N TRP A 464 -0.12 -30.05 5.73
CA TRP A 464 -0.39 -28.62 5.82
C TRP A 464 0.22 -27.83 4.67
N VAL A 465 1.46 -28.14 4.26
CA VAL A 465 2.09 -27.53 3.09
C VAL A 465 1.23 -27.77 1.85
N SER A 466 0.72 -28.98 1.67
CA SER A 466 -0.18 -29.30 0.55
C SER A 466 -1.48 -28.49 0.60
N LYS A 467 -2.10 -28.37 1.80
CA LYS A 467 -3.29 -27.54 2.00
C LYS A 467 -3.00 -26.06 1.69
N THR A 468 -1.81 -25.56 2.08
CA THR A 468 -1.46 -24.12 1.94
C THR A 468 -1.57 -23.64 0.50
N PHE A 469 -1.22 -24.47 -0.47
CA PHE A 469 -1.18 -24.09 -1.88
C PHE A 469 -2.45 -24.44 -2.67
N ILE A 470 -3.49 -24.96 -2.00
CA ILE A 470 -4.79 -25.15 -2.66
C ILE A 470 -5.38 -23.80 -3.04
N LYS A 471 -5.92 -23.72 -4.26
CA LYS A 471 -6.61 -22.53 -4.79
C LYS A 471 -8.01 -22.42 -4.19
N TYR A 472 -8.10 -22.06 -2.91
CA TYR A 472 -9.40 -21.99 -2.21
C TYR A 472 -10.30 -20.89 -2.74
N LYS A 473 -9.72 -19.75 -3.05
CA LYS A 473 -10.47 -18.55 -3.43
C LYS A 473 -9.90 -17.96 -4.71
N ALA A 474 -10.77 -17.66 -5.66
CA ALA A 474 -10.43 -16.79 -6.79
C ALA A 474 -10.43 -15.34 -6.31
N ILE A 475 -9.51 -14.55 -6.82
CA ILE A 475 -9.41 -13.13 -6.46
C ILE A 475 -10.30 -12.32 -7.39
N PRO A 476 -11.30 -11.58 -6.87
CA PRO A 476 -12.21 -10.79 -7.69
C PRO A 476 -11.48 -9.83 -8.63
N GLY A 477 -11.88 -9.79 -9.89
CA GLY A 477 -11.29 -8.91 -10.90
C GLY A 477 -9.89 -9.30 -11.39
N ARG A 478 -9.28 -10.41 -10.92
CA ARG A 478 -7.97 -10.88 -11.33
C ARG A 478 -8.06 -12.26 -11.98
N LYS A 479 -7.70 -12.31 -13.27
CA LYS A 479 -7.73 -13.57 -14.01
C LYS A 479 -6.58 -14.47 -13.58
N ASP A 480 -6.86 -15.76 -13.34
CA ASP A 480 -5.88 -16.79 -13.00
C ASP A 480 -5.03 -16.48 -11.73
N GLU A 481 -5.57 -15.66 -10.83
CA GLU A 481 -4.99 -15.41 -9.52
C GLU A 481 -5.90 -16.00 -8.43
N PHE A 482 -5.29 -16.70 -7.47
CA PHE A 482 -5.99 -17.41 -6.41
C PHE A 482 -5.31 -17.16 -5.06
N TYR A 483 -6.02 -17.52 -3.98
CA TYR A 483 -5.52 -17.42 -2.62
C TYR A 483 -5.66 -18.75 -1.88
N GLY A 484 -4.57 -19.14 -1.22
CA GLY A 484 -4.50 -20.30 -0.35
C GLY A 484 -4.53 -19.89 1.13
N TYR A 485 -3.80 -20.63 1.99
CA TYR A 485 -3.66 -20.28 3.40
C TYR A 485 -2.59 -19.20 3.59
N LEU A 486 -2.98 -17.93 3.40
CA LEU A 486 -2.14 -16.73 3.45
C LEU A 486 -1.01 -16.75 2.39
N PHE A 487 -1.26 -17.39 1.27
CA PHE A 487 -0.40 -17.40 0.10
C PHE A 487 -1.18 -17.02 -1.14
N TRP A 488 -0.59 -16.12 -1.94
CA TRP A 488 -1.05 -15.81 -3.28
C TRP A 488 -0.64 -16.92 -4.23
N ASN A 489 -1.49 -17.22 -5.20
CA ASN A 489 -1.14 -18.07 -6.33
C ASN A 489 -1.35 -17.31 -7.63
N LYS A 490 -0.32 -17.26 -8.45
CA LYS A 490 -0.36 -16.59 -9.76
C LYS A 490 0.41 -17.38 -10.80
N LYS A 491 -0.13 -17.43 -12.01
CA LYS A 491 0.52 -18.02 -13.17
C LYS A 491 1.20 -16.95 -14.02
N TYR A 492 2.49 -17.07 -14.24
CA TYR A 492 3.26 -16.23 -15.14
C TYR A 492 3.63 -16.99 -16.39
N THR A 493 3.60 -16.33 -17.56
CA THR A 493 4.08 -16.90 -18.82
C THR A 493 5.33 -16.15 -19.26
N VAL A 494 6.42 -16.88 -19.48
CA VAL A 494 7.69 -16.35 -19.95
C VAL A 494 8.12 -17.17 -21.17
N LYS A 495 8.21 -16.55 -22.34
CA LYS A 495 8.58 -17.23 -23.60
C LYS A 495 7.77 -18.51 -23.80
N ASP A 496 6.45 -18.41 -23.81
CA ASP A 496 5.47 -19.48 -24.00
C ASP A 496 5.47 -20.59 -22.94
N LYS A 497 6.32 -20.49 -21.92
CA LYS A 497 6.33 -21.40 -20.79
C LYS A 497 5.62 -20.79 -19.59
N ALA A 498 4.63 -21.53 -19.07
CA ALA A 498 3.89 -21.13 -17.89
C ALA A 498 4.59 -21.56 -16.60
N TYR A 499 4.63 -20.68 -15.62
CA TYR A 499 5.16 -20.89 -14.29
C TYR A 499 4.10 -20.56 -13.26
N GLU A 500 3.78 -21.52 -12.42
CA GLU A 500 2.93 -21.29 -11.26
C GLU A 500 3.79 -20.81 -10.09
N THR A 501 3.33 -19.77 -9.40
CA THR A 501 4.04 -19.14 -8.28
C THR A 501 3.14 -19.04 -7.08
N PHE A 502 3.73 -19.03 -5.91
CA PHE A 502 3.06 -18.93 -4.62
C PHE A 502 3.73 -17.85 -3.76
#